data_55913840b1eb0571a553edd14c84b5bb
#
_entry.id   55913840b1eb0571a553edd14c84b5bb
#
_cell.length_a   1.000
_cell.length_b   1.000
_cell.length_c   1.000
_cell.angle_alpha   90.00
_cell.angle_beta   90.00
_cell.angle_gamma   90.00
#
_symmetry.space_group_name_H-M   'P 1'
#
loop_
_entity.id
_entity.type
_entity.pdbx_description
1 polymer ?
#
loop_
_entity_poly.entity_id
_entity_poly.type
_entity_poly.pdbx_seq_one_letter_code
_entity_poly.pdbx_strand_id
1 'polypeptide(L)'
;MLQVFVSSIQDGYEDVREAVRCAVESLDMRPLMAELAGAHAESPQRALLDLVARGDVFLLIVGPRYSRPTEDEFDEASRLGKPILVLRQNGELEPEQASFLERVAAGWSGGRLWGTFDGPGDVSLAAVKALTNVQGKRQDIAPTAQARAEALASASGGGRSGSVAHIAFAPLVAAPVLDAVRLDCPGLADTVADLVRRHRLVDHSVGIKTSVTRDGIAVALAGSYANAGPLVFVGADCAVACEVDVGGSGPFGSSLVDADRLGSGIAAAGELALAVWERLDEREEVQQVAVAVAIPETQHKVFGTPSNPNSLSMGSGMPQIVAVPQPALIVRRAEVAAERVSERLVAEVKRAFADAGALAQ
;
A
#
# COMPACT_ATOMS: atom_id res chain seq x y z
N MET A 1 -6.02 -12.62 -5.01
CA MET A 1 -7.49 -12.75 -5.12
C MET A 1 -8.12 -11.63 -4.30
N LEU A 2 -8.99 -10.80 -4.92
CA LEU A 2 -9.69 -9.72 -4.24
C LEU A 2 -10.70 -10.27 -3.24
N GLN A 3 -10.79 -9.64 -2.07
CA GLN A 3 -11.77 -9.97 -1.02
C GLN A 3 -12.85 -8.89 -0.99
N VAL A 4 -14.10 -9.29 -1.12
CA VAL A 4 -15.25 -8.39 -1.15
C VAL A 4 -16.08 -8.60 0.11
N PHE A 5 -16.12 -7.60 1.01
CA PHE A 5 -17.04 -7.65 2.13
C PHE A 5 -18.43 -7.22 1.69
N VAL A 6 -19.40 -8.10 1.92
CA VAL A 6 -20.82 -7.88 1.55
C VAL A 6 -21.61 -7.53 2.80
N SER A 7 -22.03 -6.28 2.88
CA SER A 7 -22.84 -5.72 3.98
C SER A 7 -24.29 -5.57 3.56
N SER A 8 -25.19 -6.14 4.33
CA SER A 8 -26.66 -5.97 4.22
C SER A 8 -27.35 -6.51 5.48
N ILE A 9 -28.62 -6.25 5.63
CA ILE A 9 -29.46 -7.02 6.55
C ILE A 9 -29.42 -8.51 6.15
N GLN A 10 -29.52 -9.41 7.12
CA GLN A 10 -29.53 -10.84 6.89
C GLN A 10 -30.97 -11.36 6.71
N ASP A 11 -31.82 -11.06 7.67
CA ASP A 11 -33.19 -11.56 7.74
C ASP A 11 -34.05 -11.07 6.55
N GLY A 12 -34.53 -12.02 5.74
CA GLY A 12 -35.32 -11.78 4.53
C GLY A 12 -34.50 -11.31 3.31
N TYR A 13 -33.16 -11.44 3.38
CA TYR A 13 -32.23 -11.08 2.30
C TYR A 13 -31.36 -12.26 1.85
N GLU A 14 -31.71 -13.47 2.30
CA GLU A 14 -30.94 -14.69 2.05
C GLU A 14 -30.70 -14.90 0.56
N ASP A 15 -31.75 -14.79 -0.27
CA ASP A 15 -31.67 -14.97 -1.73
C ASP A 15 -30.83 -13.86 -2.42
N VAL A 16 -30.96 -12.61 -1.94
CA VAL A 16 -30.17 -11.48 -2.43
C VAL A 16 -28.70 -11.67 -2.09
N ARG A 17 -28.41 -12.06 -0.86
CA ARG A 17 -27.04 -12.31 -0.38
C ARG A 17 -26.40 -13.47 -1.12
N GLU A 18 -27.14 -14.56 -1.35
CA GLU A 18 -26.66 -15.70 -2.11
C GLU A 18 -26.38 -15.33 -3.56
N ALA A 19 -27.24 -14.57 -4.21
CA ALA A 19 -27.02 -14.09 -5.56
C ALA A 19 -25.76 -13.22 -5.68
N VAL A 20 -25.50 -12.36 -4.68
CA VAL A 20 -24.30 -11.54 -4.64
C VAL A 20 -23.06 -12.40 -4.34
N ARG A 21 -23.14 -13.39 -3.45
CA ARG A 21 -22.07 -14.35 -3.19
C ARG A 21 -21.63 -15.03 -4.49
N CYS A 22 -22.59 -15.59 -5.23
CA CYS A 22 -22.33 -16.23 -6.52
C CYS A 22 -21.71 -15.23 -7.53
N ALA A 23 -22.18 -13.97 -7.56
CA ALA A 23 -21.63 -12.94 -8.43
C ALA A 23 -20.15 -12.64 -8.11
N VAL A 24 -19.80 -12.52 -6.82
CA VAL A 24 -18.42 -12.30 -6.36
C VAL A 24 -17.54 -13.48 -6.76
N GLU A 25 -17.98 -14.72 -6.50
CA GLU A 25 -17.23 -15.94 -6.81
C GLU A 25 -17.04 -16.13 -8.33
N SER A 26 -18.04 -15.75 -9.16
CA SER A 26 -17.94 -15.82 -10.62
C SER A 26 -16.84 -14.93 -11.22
N LEU A 27 -16.36 -13.95 -10.46
CA LEU A 27 -15.27 -13.05 -10.83
C LEU A 27 -13.91 -13.47 -10.24
N ASP A 28 -13.78 -14.71 -9.75
CA ASP A 28 -12.59 -15.19 -9.03
C ASP A 28 -12.22 -14.30 -7.84
N MET A 29 -13.24 -13.71 -7.19
CA MET A 29 -13.10 -12.94 -5.96
C MET A 29 -13.60 -13.76 -4.76
N ARG A 30 -13.11 -13.42 -3.56
CA ARG A 30 -13.51 -14.08 -2.33
C ARG A 30 -14.55 -13.25 -1.58
N PRO A 31 -15.78 -13.76 -1.39
CA PRO A 31 -16.75 -13.06 -0.55
C PRO A 31 -16.36 -13.18 0.94
N LEU A 32 -16.51 -12.07 1.67
CA LEU A 32 -16.45 -12.01 3.12
C LEU A 32 -17.84 -11.60 3.60
N MET A 33 -18.50 -12.50 4.30
CA MET A 33 -19.89 -12.36 4.76
C MET A 33 -20.01 -12.92 6.17
N ALA A 34 -20.93 -12.41 6.97
CA ALA A 34 -21.13 -12.80 8.35
C ALA A 34 -21.39 -14.31 8.49
N GLU A 35 -22.23 -14.85 7.62
CA GLU A 35 -22.61 -16.29 7.61
C GLU A 35 -21.45 -17.21 7.19
N LEU A 36 -20.44 -16.70 6.54
CA LEU A 36 -19.24 -17.45 6.15
C LEU A 36 -18.12 -17.35 7.18
N ALA A 37 -18.28 -16.51 8.19
CA ALA A 37 -17.24 -16.24 9.17
C ALA A 37 -16.99 -17.42 10.13
N GLY A 38 -18.01 -18.26 10.37
CA GLY A 38 -17.94 -19.36 11.34
C GLY A 38 -18.02 -18.90 12.80
N ALA A 39 -17.61 -19.76 13.73
CA ALA A 39 -17.61 -19.43 15.15
C ALA A 39 -16.38 -18.58 15.51
N HIS A 40 -16.60 -17.48 16.22
CA HIS A 40 -15.55 -16.59 16.70
C HIS A 40 -15.56 -16.52 18.23
N ALA A 41 -14.37 -16.35 18.83
CA ALA A 41 -14.23 -16.15 20.28
C ALA A 41 -14.57 -14.70 20.71
N GLU A 42 -14.62 -13.79 19.76
CA GLU A 42 -14.88 -12.36 19.95
C GLU A 42 -16.36 -12.02 19.83
N SER A 43 -16.74 -10.78 20.21
CA SER A 43 -18.10 -10.32 20.00
C SER A 43 -18.42 -10.28 18.48
N PRO A 44 -19.68 -10.53 18.10
CA PRO A 44 -20.10 -10.48 16.69
C PRO A 44 -19.71 -9.16 16.02
N GLN A 45 -19.90 -8.03 16.70
CA GLN A 45 -19.53 -6.71 16.19
C GLN A 45 -18.02 -6.64 15.85
N ARG A 46 -17.15 -7.05 16.78
CA ARG A 46 -15.71 -7.00 16.55
C ARG A 46 -15.28 -7.92 15.42
N ALA A 47 -15.80 -9.13 15.38
CA ALA A 47 -15.51 -10.09 14.32
C ALA A 47 -15.93 -9.56 12.93
N LEU A 48 -17.09 -8.88 12.83
CA LEU A 48 -17.55 -8.30 11.58
C LEU A 48 -16.71 -7.09 11.15
N LEU A 49 -16.35 -6.19 12.08
CA LEU A 49 -15.47 -5.07 11.77
C LEU A 49 -14.06 -5.53 11.34
N ASP A 50 -13.55 -6.62 11.91
CA ASP A 50 -12.30 -7.24 11.45
C ASP A 50 -12.43 -7.82 10.03
N LEU A 51 -13.60 -8.38 9.67
CA LEU A 51 -13.87 -8.80 8.29
C LEU A 51 -13.95 -7.61 7.33
N VAL A 52 -14.58 -6.50 7.74
CA VAL A 52 -14.56 -5.23 6.97
C VAL A 52 -13.13 -4.80 6.75
N ALA A 53 -12.29 -4.79 7.79
CA ALA A 53 -10.89 -4.41 7.69
C ALA A 53 -10.11 -5.29 6.70
N ARG A 54 -10.41 -6.59 6.63
CA ARG A 54 -9.77 -7.55 5.72
C ARG A 54 -10.24 -7.42 4.28
N GLY A 55 -11.48 -6.97 4.03
CA GLY A 55 -12.02 -6.77 2.68
C GLY A 55 -11.18 -5.79 1.84
N ASP A 56 -11.00 -6.04 0.55
CA ASP A 56 -10.40 -5.10 -0.41
C ASP A 56 -11.43 -4.11 -0.96
N VAL A 57 -12.69 -4.55 -1.03
CA VAL A 57 -13.85 -3.79 -1.50
C VAL A 57 -14.98 -4.00 -0.51
N PHE A 58 -15.73 -2.95 -0.22
CA PHE A 58 -16.96 -2.99 0.57
C PHE A 58 -18.17 -2.85 -0.36
N LEU A 59 -19.02 -3.86 -0.40
CA LEU A 59 -20.25 -3.86 -1.17
C LEU A 59 -21.44 -3.75 -0.23
N LEU A 60 -22.07 -2.57 -0.21
CA LEU A 60 -23.26 -2.25 0.56
C LEU A 60 -24.52 -2.55 -0.24
N ILE A 61 -25.40 -3.38 0.29
CA ILE A 61 -26.71 -3.66 -0.24
C ILE A 61 -27.76 -3.00 0.66
N VAL A 62 -28.43 -1.99 0.13
CA VAL A 62 -29.44 -1.20 0.83
C VAL A 62 -30.81 -1.73 0.48
N GLY A 63 -31.50 -2.32 1.45
CA GLY A 63 -32.89 -2.74 1.36
C GLY A 63 -33.84 -1.74 2.02
N PRO A 64 -35.15 -2.07 2.14
CA PRO A 64 -36.15 -1.18 2.72
C PRO A 64 -35.97 -0.94 4.22
N ARG A 65 -35.39 -1.93 4.96
CA ARG A 65 -35.28 -1.89 6.43
C ARG A 65 -33.90 -1.38 6.88
N TYR A 66 -33.89 -0.60 7.94
CA TYR A 66 -32.67 -0.13 8.58
C TYR A 66 -32.01 -1.22 9.43
N SER A 67 -30.68 -1.19 9.50
CA SER A 67 -29.88 -2.07 10.32
C SER A 67 -28.69 -1.31 10.89
N ARG A 68 -28.62 -1.20 12.22
CA ARG A 68 -27.49 -0.57 12.91
C ARG A 68 -26.16 -1.27 12.63
N PRO A 69 -26.04 -2.62 12.63
CA PRO A 69 -24.82 -3.28 12.24
C PRO A 69 -24.31 -2.92 10.83
N THR A 70 -25.23 -2.82 9.85
CA THR A 70 -24.89 -2.41 8.48
C THR A 70 -24.33 -0.98 8.41
N GLU A 71 -24.87 -0.08 9.22
CA GLU A 71 -24.36 1.29 9.37
C GLU A 71 -22.97 1.31 10.00
N ASP A 72 -22.74 0.58 11.09
CA ASP A 72 -21.45 0.48 11.77
C ASP A 72 -20.36 -0.11 10.83
N GLU A 73 -20.72 -1.11 10.00
CA GLU A 73 -19.86 -1.68 8.97
C GLU A 73 -19.49 -0.67 7.88
N PHE A 74 -20.46 0.14 7.44
CA PHE A 74 -20.24 1.21 6.46
C PHE A 74 -19.34 2.31 7.03
N ASP A 75 -19.57 2.73 8.28
CA ASP A 75 -18.76 3.73 8.94
C ASP A 75 -17.30 3.25 9.08
N GLU A 76 -17.09 1.97 9.44
CA GLU A 76 -15.76 1.38 9.50
C GLU A 76 -15.10 1.29 8.12
N ALA A 77 -15.84 0.86 7.09
CA ALA A 77 -15.34 0.82 5.72
C ALA A 77 -14.93 2.22 5.22
N SER A 78 -15.73 3.24 5.57
CA SER A 78 -15.46 4.65 5.25
C SER A 78 -14.24 5.16 6.01
N ARG A 79 -14.12 4.87 7.29
CA ARG A 79 -12.96 5.21 8.14
C ARG A 79 -11.67 4.58 7.62
N LEU A 80 -11.74 3.37 7.09
CA LEU A 80 -10.61 2.65 6.49
C LEU A 80 -10.34 3.03 5.04
N GLY A 81 -11.11 4.00 4.46
CA GLY A 81 -10.96 4.44 3.09
C GLY A 81 -11.18 3.34 2.05
N LYS A 82 -12.02 2.34 2.34
CA LYS A 82 -12.28 1.25 1.40
C LYS A 82 -12.99 1.74 0.14
N PRO A 83 -12.73 1.15 -1.04
CA PRO A 83 -13.63 1.29 -2.18
C PRO A 83 -15.03 0.80 -1.80
N ILE A 84 -16.02 1.69 -1.79
CA ILE A 84 -17.39 1.38 -1.41
C ILE A 84 -18.27 1.38 -2.66
N LEU A 85 -18.92 0.26 -2.90
CA LEU A 85 -19.96 0.07 -3.91
C LEU A 85 -21.31 0.00 -3.22
N VAL A 86 -22.30 0.68 -3.76
CA VAL A 86 -23.66 0.70 -3.18
C VAL A 86 -24.66 0.20 -4.18
N LEU A 87 -25.44 -0.79 -3.78
CA LEU A 87 -26.58 -1.32 -4.53
C LEU A 87 -27.83 -1.12 -3.70
N ARG A 88 -28.82 -0.38 -4.25
CA ARG A 88 -30.07 -0.07 -3.59
C ARG A 88 -31.22 -0.85 -4.21
N GLN A 89 -32.01 -1.53 -3.39
CA GLN A 89 -33.27 -2.11 -3.85
C GLN A 89 -34.28 -1.01 -4.15
N ASN A 90 -34.99 -1.14 -5.29
CA ASN A 90 -36.10 -0.25 -5.62
C ASN A 90 -37.25 -0.45 -4.62
N GLY A 91 -37.97 0.61 -4.34
CA GLY A 91 -39.12 0.61 -3.43
C GLY A 91 -39.00 1.66 -2.34
N GLU A 92 -39.98 1.66 -1.44
CA GLU A 92 -40.03 2.55 -0.29
C GLU A 92 -39.05 2.11 0.77
N LEU A 93 -38.43 3.06 1.44
CA LEU A 93 -37.49 2.85 2.54
C LEU A 93 -38.15 3.26 3.86
N GLU A 94 -37.83 2.56 4.93
CA GLU A 94 -38.10 3.04 6.28
C GLU A 94 -37.42 4.41 6.51
N PRO A 95 -38.00 5.31 7.33
CA PRO A 95 -37.44 6.66 7.52
C PRO A 95 -35.97 6.65 7.98
N GLU A 96 -35.59 5.73 8.86
CA GLU A 96 -34.20 5.57 9.33
C GLU A 96 -33.28 5.09 8.22
N GLN A 97 -33.74 4.18 7.37
CA GLN A 97 -32.99 3.70 6.21
C GLN A 97 -32.81 4.80 5.16
N ALA A 98 -33.84 5.62 4.95
CA ALA A 98 -33.75 6.78 4.06
C ALA A 98 -32.70 7.78 4.55
N SER A 99 -32.71 8.09 5.85
CA SER A 99 -31.72 8.97 6.49
C SER A 99 -30.30 8.41 6.40
N PHE A 100 -30.12 7.10 6.56
CA PHE A 100 -28.83 6.44 6.35
C PHE A 100 -28.36 6.58 4.90
N LEU A 101 -29.25 6.33 3.92
CA LEU A 101 -28.91 6.45 2.51
C LEU A 101 -28.56 7.90 2.11
N GLU A 102 -29.27 8.90 2.67
CA GLU A 102 -28.92 10.31 2.47
C GLU A 102 -27.50 10.59 2.96
N ARG A 103 -27.09 10.05 4.12
CA ARG A 103 -25.74 10.19 4.64
C ARG A 103 -24.69 9.49 3.74
N VAL A 104 -24.98 8.30 3.20
CA VAL A 104 -24.16 7.59 2.22
C VAL A 104 -23.94 8.42 0.97
N ALA A 105 -25.00 9.15 0.52
CA ALA A 105 -24.97 10.04 -0.64
C ALA A 105 -24.40 11.43 -0.35
N ALA A 106 -24.19 11.78 0.92
CA ALA A 106 -23.86 13.14 1.33
C ALA A 106 -22.55 13.66 0.72
N GLY A 107 -22.66 14.85 0.14
CA GLY A 107 -21.53 15.64 -0.37
C GLY A 107 -21.11 15.30 -1.80
N TRP A 108 -20.82 16.36 -2.58
CA TRP A 108 -20.35 16.25 -3.96
C TRP A 108 -19.01 15.51 -4.08
N SER A 109 -18.12 15.70 -3.11
CA SER A 109 -16.77 15.13 -3.12
C SER A 109 -16.63 13.80 -2.38
N GLY A 110 -17.53 13.50 -1.41
CA GLY A 110 -17.46 12.32 -0.55
C GLY A 110 -18.61 11.34 -0.68
N GLY A 111 -19.74 11.75 -1.31
CA GLY A 111 -20.93 10.90 -1.46
C GLY A 111 -20.72 9.74 -2.43
N ARG A 112 -21.60 8.77 -2.34
CA ARG A 112 -21.56 7.56 -3.19
C ARG A 112 -22.73 7.54 -4.14
N LEU A 113 -22.46 7.18 -5.41
CA LEU A 113 -23.49 6.80 -6.38
C LEU A 113 -23.86 5.33 -6.14
N TRP A 114 -25.11 4.99 -6.40
CA TRP A 114 -25.61 3.62 -6.28
C TRP A 114 -26.18 3.08 -7.57
N GLY A 115 -26.06 1.76 -7.74
CA GLY A 115 -26.86 1.00 -8.70
C GLY A 115 -28.19 0.57 -8.06
N THR A 116 -29.24 0.39 -8.86
CA THR A 116 -30.54 -0.09 -8.37
C THR A 116 -30.79 -1.52 -8.82
N PHE A 117 -31.63 -2.25 -8.07
CA PHE A 117 -32.08 -3.60 -8.40
C PHE A 117 -33.48 -3.86 -7.85
N ASP A 118 -34.20 -4.82 -8.46
CA ASP A 118 -35.53 -5.23 -8.02
C ASP A 118 -35.50 -6.58 -7.26
N GLY A 119 -34.65 -7.50 -7.68
CA GLY A 119 -34.55 -8.83 -7.08
C GLY A 119 -33.20 -9.51 -7.21
N PRO A 120 -33.10 -10.79 -6.81
CA PRO A 120 -31.82 -11.50 -6.77
C PRO A 120 -31.06 -11.56 -8.11
N GLY A 121 -31.77 -11.74 -9.22
CA GLY A 121 -31.15 -11.75 -10.55
C GLY A 121 -30.54 -10.40 -10.93
N ASP A 122 -31.26 -9.31 -10.65
CA ASP A 122 -30.78 -7.96 -10.95
C ASP A 122 -29.60 -7.54 -10.07
N VAL A 123 -29.65 -7.88 -8.78
CA VAL A 123 -28.53 -7.55 -7.86
C VAL A 123 -27.27 -8.28 -8.25
N SER A 124 -27.36 -9.55 -8.69
CA SER A 124 -26.24 -10.31 -9.21
C SER A 124 -25.57 -9.59 -10.39
N LEU A 125 -26.35 -9.18 -11.38
CA LEU A 125 -25.87 -8.46 -12.55
C LEU A 125 -25.25 -7.11 -12.18
N ALA A 126 -25.92 -6.36 -11.29
CA ALA A 126 -25.42 -5.07 -10.80
C ALA A 126 -24.09 -5.23 -10.02
N ALA A 127 -23.97 -6.27 -9.20
CA ALA A 127 -22.76 -6.60 -8.47
C ALA A 127 -21.61 -6.96 -9.43
N VAL A 128 -21.85 -7.83 -10.41
CA VAL A 128 -20.85 -8.17 -11.44
C VAL A 128 -20.37 -6.92 -12.14
N LYS A 129 -21.28 -6.07 -12.62
CA LYS A 129 -20.93 -4.83 -13.32
C LYS A 129 -20.10 -3.89 -12.46
N ALA A 130 -20.50 -3.68 -11.20
CA ALA A 130 -19.80 -2.79 -10.29
C ALA A 130 -18.40 -3.33 -9.93
N LEU A 131 -18.29 -4.61 -9.62
CA LEU A 131 -17.03 -5.27 -9.27
C LEU A 131 -16.06 -5.37 -10.45
N THR A 132 -16.57 -5.64 -11.65
CA THR A 132 -15.75 -5.65 -12.88
C THR A 132 -15.13 -4.27 -13.13
N ASN A 133 -15.86 -3.18 -12.87
CA ASN A 133 -15.31 -1.83 -12.99
C ASN A 133 -14.19 -1.57 -11.99
N VAL A 134 -14.30 -2.08 -10.75
CA VAL A 134 -13.23 -1.97 -9.76
C VAL A 134 -12.01 -2.80 -10.17
N GLN A 135 -12.26 -4.02 -10.63
CA GLN A 135 -11.20 -4.92 -11.10
C GLN A 135 -10.47 -4.35 -12.32
N GLY A 136 -11.20 -3.79 -13.30
CA GLY A 136 -10.63 -3.15 -14.48
C GLY A 136 -9.75 -1.98 -14.12
N LYS A 137 -10.25 -1.04 -13.30
CA LYS A 137 -9.43 0.08 -12.81
C LYS A 137 -8.15 -0.38 -12.11
N ARG A 138 -8.23 -1.43 -11.30
CA ARG A 138 -7.06 -1.98 -10.61
C ARG A 138 -6.08 -2.64 -11.57
N GLN A 139 -6.57 -3.37 -12.57
CA GLN A 139 -5.73 -4.00 -13.60
C GLN A 139 -4.99 -2.96 -14.45
N ASP A 140 -5.61 -1.81 -14.71
CA ASP A 140 -4.98 -0.72 -15.46
C ASP A 140 -3.95 0.06 -14.64
N ILE A 141 -4.20 0.25 -13.34
CA ILE A 141 -3.35 1.07 -12.46
C ILE A 141 -2.20 0.26 -11.83
N ALA A 142 -2.46 -1.01 -11.47
CA ALA A 142 -1.46 -1.81 -10.76
C ALA A 142 -0.13 -1.98 -11.53
N PRO A 143 -0.11 -2.31 -12.83
CA PRO A 143 1.15 -2.41 -13.58
C PRO A 143 1.91 -1.09 -13.62
N THR A 144 1.21 0.04 -13.74
CA THR A 144 1.82 1.38 -13.73
C THR A 144 2.46 1.68 -12.38
N ALA A 145 1.77 1.40 -11.27
CA ALA A 145 2.31 1.60 -9.92
C ALA A 145 3.49 0.65 -9.66
N GLN A 146 3.41 -0.61 -10.11
CA GLN A 146 4.50 -1.57 -10.00
C GLN A 146 5.74 -1.10 -10.75
N ALA A 147 5.59 -0.72 -12.03
CA ALA A 147 6.67 -0.17 -12.83
C ALA A 147 7.24 1.13 -12.21
N ARG A 148 6.39 1.96 -11.62
CA ARG A 148 6.81 3.19 -10.91
C ARG A 148 7.65 2.86 -9.68
N ALA A 149 7.22 1.90 -8.85
CA ALA A 149 7.99 1.47 -7.68
C ALA A 149 9.35 0.90 -8.08
N GLU A 150 9.38 0.03 -9.09
CA GLU A 150 10.62 -0.56 -9.62
C GLU A 150 11.56 0.51 -10.18
N ALA A 151 11.02 1.46 -10.96
CA ALA A 151 11.80 2.58 -11.50
C ALA A 151 12.39 3.46 -10.39
N LEU A 152 11.59 3.81 -9.37
CA LEU A 152 12.06 4.62 -8.25
C LEU A 152 13.10 3.88 -7.41
N ALA A 153 12.91 2.60 -7.13
CA ALA A 153 13.89 1.78 -6.42
C ALA A 153 15.18 1.63 -7.23
N SER A 154 15.09 1.50 -8.56
CA SER A 154 16.22 1.36 -9.46
C SER A 154 16.92 2.69 -9.80
N ALA A 155 16.27 3.82 -9.54
CA ALA A 155 16.88 5.14 -9.76
C ALA A 155 18.02 5.35 -8.74
N SER A 156 19.20 4.86 -9.09
CA SER A 156 20.39 5.00 -8.25
C SER A 156 20.84 6.44 -8.16
N GLY A 157 20.79 7.00 -6.97
CA GLY A 157 21.62 8.14 -6.62
C GLY A 157 23.05 7.66 -6.44
N GLY A 158 23.82 7.60 -7.52
CA GLY A 158 25.22 7.25 -7.43
C GLY A 158 25.96 8.28 -6.57
N GLY A 159 26.55 7.89 -5.46
CA GLY A 159 27.43 8.80 -4.73
C GLY A 159 27.71 8.46 -3.28
N ARG A 160 27.02 7.54 -2.66
CA ARG A 160 27.43 7.07 -1.32
C ARG A 160 28.29 5.83 -1.45
N SER A 161 29.48 5.92 -0.88
CA SER A 161 30.31 4.73 -0.65
C SER A 161 29.65 3.91 0.48
N GLY A 162 29.28 2.68 0.18
CA GLY A 162 28.70 1.77 1.16
C GLY A 162 27.60 0.87 0.57
N SER A 163 27.08 0.00 1.41
CA SER A 163 25.93 -0.82 1.04
C SER A 163 24.66 -0.06 1.37
N VAL A 164 23.99 0.44 0.37
CA VAL A 164 22.70 1.11 0.49
C VAL A 164 21.60 0.27 -0.16
N ALA A 165 20.36 0.40 0.33
CA ALA A 165 19.17 -0.10 -0.31
C ALA A 165 18.25 1.07 -0.64
N HIS A 166 17.63 1.02 -1.79
CA HIS A 166 16.57 1.93 -2.20
C HIS A 166 15.24 1.24 -2.03
N ILE A 167 14.35 1.84 -1.26
CA ILE A 167 13.02 1.32 -0.97
C ILE A 167 12.02 2.29 -1.55
N ALA A 168 11.11 1.80 -2.38
CA ALA A 168 10.13 2.63 -3.05
C ALA A 168 8.71 2.12 -2.82
N PHE A 169 7.81 3.05 -2.56
CA PHE A 169 6.38 2.87 -2.38
C PHE A 169 5.67 3.72 -3.43
N ALA A 170 4.98 3.10 -4.38
CA ALA A 170 4.22 3.81 -5.41
C ALA A 170 2.73 3.55 -5.23
N PRO A 171 1.93 4.59 -4.93
CA PRO A 171 0.49 4.45 -4.77
C PRO A 171 -0.21 3.94 -6.03
N LEU A 172 -1.27 3.15 -5.84
CA LEU A 172 -2.18 2.74 -6.90
C LEU A 172 -3.25 3.83 -7.09
N VAL A 173 -2.84 4.96 -7.65
CA VAL A 173 -3.72 6.12 -7.93
C VAL A 173 -3.77 6.41 -9.42
N ALA A 174 -4.93 6.89 -9.89
CA ALA A 174 -5.14 7.17 -11.32
C ALA A 174 -4.59 8.54 -11.75
N ALA A 175 -4.35 9.44 -10.80
CA ALA A 175 -3.89 10.81 -11.05
C ALA A 175 -2.93 11.28 -9.95
N PRO A 176 -2.13 12.32 -10.18
CA PRO A 176 -1.32 12.93 -9.13
C PRO A 176 -2.19 13.40 -7.95
N VAL A 177 -1.77 13.06 -6.72
CA VAL A 177 -2.42 13.47 -5.47
C VAL A 177 -2.07 14.91 -5.12
N LEU A 178 -0.84 15.35 -5.46
CA LEU A 178 -0.36 16.70 -5.28
C LEU A 178 -0.35 17.42 -6.63
N ASP A 179 -1.15 18.44 -6.76
CA ASP A 179 -1.07 19.33 -7.92
C ASP A 179 0.09 20.34 -7.80
N ALA A 180 0.37 21.06 -8.88
CA ALA A 180 1.46 22.02 -8.92
C ALA A 180 1.34 23.12 -7.86
N VAL A 181 0.11 23.56 -7.54
CA VAL A 181 -0.14 24.60 -6.53
C VAL A 181 0.21 24.11 -5.14
N ARG A 182 -0.11 22.86 -4.84
CA ARG A 182 0.24 22.23 -3.55
C ARG A 182 1.74 21.97 -3.44
N LEU A 183 2.39 21.54 -4.53
CA LEU A 183 3.85 21.34 -4.55
C LEU A 183 4.60 22.65 -4.30
N ASP A 184 4.11 23.77 -4.82
CA ASP A 184 4.69 25.10 -4.63
C ASP A 184 4.27 25.77 -3.30
N CYS A 185 3.47 25.07 -2.45
CA CYS A 185 3.01 25.61 -1.18
C CYS A 185 4.21 25.85 -0.24
N PRO A 186 4.39 27.08 0.29
CA PRO A 186 5.45 27.37 1.24
C PRO A 186 5.37 26.44 2.46
N GLY A 187 6.51 25.87 2.84
CA GLY A 187 6.62 24.98 4.01
C GLY A 187 6.30 23.50 3.74
N LEU A 188 5.84 23.11 2.54
CA LEU A 188 5.62 21.70 2.22
C LEU A 188 6.94 20.92 2.23
N ALA A 189 7.97 21.48 1.61
CA ALA A 189 9.30 20.86 1.60
C ALA A 189 9.90 20.77 3.01
N ASP A 190 9.68 21.77 3.86
CA ASP A 190 10.10 21.74 5.27
C ASP A 190 9.33 20.67 6.05
N THR A 191 8.03 20.52 5.78
CA THR A 191 7.21 19.45 6.39
C THR A 191 7.77 18.06 6.05
N VAL A 192 8.11 17.81 4.78
CA VAL A 192 8.72 16.54 4.36
C VAL A 192 10.09 16.36 5.02
N ALA A 193 10.91 17.42 5.09
CA ALA A 193 12.20 17.36 5.77
C ALA A 193 12.09 17.02 7.25
N ASP A 194 11.09 17.56 7.95
CA ASP A 194 10.82 17.27 9.36
C ASP A 194 10.35 15.82 9.56
N LEU A 195 9.52 15.28 8.65
CA LEU A 195 9.13 13.88 8.68
C LEU A 195 10.35 12.96 8.51
N VAL A 196 11.24 13.26 7.57
CA VAL A 196 12.49 12.49 7.36
C VAL A 196 13.35 12.44 8.62
N ARG A 197 13.45 13.55 9.35
CA ARG A 197 14.19 13.62 10.63
C ARG A 197 13.50 12.81 11.73
N ARG A 198 12.18 12.95 11.88
CA ARG A 198 11.38 12.24 12.90
C ARG A 198 11.49 10.73 12.78
N HIS A 199 11.47 10.22 11.54
CA HIS A 199 11.58 8.78 11.27
C HIS A 199 13.03 8.28 11.20
N ARG A 200 14.00 9.09 11.66
CA ARG A 200 15.42 8.73 11.84
C ARG A 200 16.12 8.17 10.61
N LEU A 201 15.64 8.51 9.41
CA LEU A 201 16.36 8.18 8.18
C LEU A 201 17.65 8.98 8.04
N VAL A 202 17.77 10.06 8.81
CA VAL A 202 18.94 10.90 8.91
C VAL A 202 19.21 11.23 10.38
N ASP A 203 20.47 11.19 10.79
CA ASP A 203 20.89 11.70 12.10
C ASP A 203 20.57 13.20 12.19
N HIS A 204 20.08 13.65 13.34
CA HIS A 204 19.74 15.06 13.58
C HIS A 204 20.95 16.02 13.45
N SER A 205 22.17 15.51 13.61
CA SER A 205 23.42 16.28 13.44
C SER A 205 23.75 16.56 11.97
N VAL A 206 23.13 15.84 11.04
CA VAL A 206 23.42 15.95 9.60
C VAL A 206 22.51 17.00 8.96
N GLY A 207 23.11 17.97 8.29
CA GLY A 207 22.37 18.94 7.49
C GLY A 207 21.64 18.28 6.30
N ILE A 208 20.42 18.69 6.05
CA ILE A 208 19.67 18.27 4.85
C ILE A 208 19.33 19.49 4.00
N LYS A 209 19.17 19.24 2.70
CA LYS A 209 18.74 20.21 1.70
C LYS A 209 17.49 19.68 1.01
N THR A 210 16.49 20.53 0.85
CA THR A 210 15.27 20.22 0.11
C THR A 210 15.30 20.88 -1.26
N SER A 211 14.69 20.25 -2.24
CA SER A 211 14.41 20.82 -3.55
C SER A 211 13.02 20.40 -4.02
N VAL A 212 12.29 21.34 -4.58
CA VAL A 212 10.95 21.08 -5.17
C VAL A 212 11.11 21.12 -6.68
N THR A 213 10.56 20.11 -7.33
CA THR A 213 10.46 20.00 -8.78
C THR A 213 9.00 19.75 -9.16
N ARG A 214 8.69 19.84 -10.45
CA ARG A 214 7.36 19.50 -10.96
C ARG A 214 6.96 18.02 -10.65
N ASP A 215 7.95 17.14 -10.45
CA ASP A 215 7.72 15.72 -10.24
C ASP A 215 7.61 15.37 -8.75
N GLY A 216 7.98 16.30 -7.85
CA GLY A 216 7.91 16.07 -6.41
C GLY A 216 8.96 16.84 -5.61
N ILE A 217 9.13 16.41 -4.37
CA ILE A 217 10.03 16.99 -3.36
C ILE A 217 11.17 16.00 -3.13
N ALA A 218 12.39 16.47 -3.26
CA ALA A 218 13.60 15.71 -2.97
C ALA A 218 14.29 16.25 -1.71
N VAL A 219 14.67 15.35 -0.82
CA VAL A 219 15.48 15.64 0.39
C VAL A 219 16.83 14.96 0.23
N ALA A 220 17.90 15.74 0.27
CA ALA A 220 19.27 15.27 0.14
C ALA A 220 20.12 15.70 1.35
N LEU A 221 21.26 15.07 1.55
CA LEU A 221 22.21 15.53 2.57
C LEU A 221 22.88 16.83 2.14
N ALA A 222 23.04 17.76 3.05
CA ALA A 222 23.82 18.96 2.82
C ALA A 222 25.30 18.58 2.60
N GLY A 223 25.90 19.09 1.52
CA GLY A 223 27.29 18.79 1.19
C GLY A 223 27.50 17.51 0.37
N SER A 224 26.44 16.77 0.01
CA SER A 224 26.54 15.71 -0.99
C SER A 224 26.91 16.28 -2.36
N TYR A 225 27.69 15.53 -3.15
CA TYR A 225 28.06 15.91 -4.50
C TYR A 225 26.82 16.14 -5.36
N ALA A 226 26.93 17.01 -6.35
CA ALA A 226 25.81 17.40 -7.25
C ALA A 226 25.14 16.20 -7.95
N ASN A 227 25.83 15.07 -8.05
CA ASN A 227 25.36 13.85 -8.68
C ASN A 227 24.84 12.79 -7.68
N ALA A 228 24.86 13.07 -6.37
CA ALA A 228 24.24 12.18 -5.40
C ALA A 228 22.73 12.34 -5.49
N GLY A 229 22.03 11.21 -5.63
CA GLY A 229 20.56 11.17 -5.64
C GLY A 229 19.96 11.62 -4.31
N PRO A 230 18.67 11.86 -4.27
CA PRO A 230 17.98 12.22 -3.03
C PRO A 230 18.01 11.05 -2.04
N LEU A 231 18.16 11.38 -0.77
CA LEU A 231 17.97 10.44 0.34
C LEU A 231 16.50 10.00 0.46
N VAL A 232 15.60 10.96 0.24
CA VAL A 232 14.16 10.73 0.20
C VAL A 232 13.57 11.53 -0.96
N PHE A 233 12.69 10.90 -1.70
CA PHE A 233 11.89 11.54 -2.73
C PHE A 233 10.42 11.30 -2.44
N VAL A 234 9.62 12.37 -2.51
CA VAL A 234 8.15 12.30 -2.43
C VAL A 234 7.58 12.83 -3.73
N GLY A 235 7.00 11.95 -4.54
CA GLY A 235 6.44 12.28 -5.84
C GLY A 235 5.14 13.08 -5.77
N ALA A 236 4.76 13.73 -6.86
CA ALA A 236 3.45 14.37 -7.02
C ALA A 236 2.30 13.35 -6.91
N ASP A 237 2.55 12.09 -7.24
CA ASP A 237 1.67 10.94 -7.04
C ASP A 237 1.66 10.40 -5.60
N CYS A 238 2.30 11.09 -4.66
CA CYS A 238 2.58 10.65 -3.31
C CYS A 238 3.41 9.34 -3.24
N ALA A 239 4.11 8.97 -4.31
CA ALA A 239 5.12 7.93 -4.23
C ALA A 239 6.25 8.36 -3.30
N VAL A 240 6.75 7.44 -2.48
CA VAL A 240 7.86 7.69 -1.54
C VAL A 240 9.01 6.76 -1.87
N ALA A 241 10.19 7.32 -2.07
CA ALA A 241 11.41 6.53 -2.23
C ALA A 241 12.44 6.96 -1.20
N CYS A 242 13.10 5.99 -0.59
CA CYS A 242 14.08 6.22 0.48
C CYS A 242 15.37 5.45 0.19
N GLU A 243 16.50 6.08 0.48
CA GLU A 243 17.79 5.41 0.56
C GLU A 243 18.09 5.10 2.03
N VAL A 244 18.39 3.84 2.34
CA VAL A 244 18.76 3.39 3.69
C VAL A 244 20.13 2.71 3.68
N ASP A 245 20.91 2.93 4.73
CA ASP A 245 22.17 2.24 4.94
C ASP A 245 21.92 0.81 5.45
N VAL A 246 22.33 -0.15 4.67
CA VAL A 246 22.24 -1.58 4.97
C VAL A 246 23.61 -2.24 5.09
N GLY A 247 24.66 -1.40 5.16
CA GLY A 247 26.05 -1.85 5.20
C GLY A 247 26.43 -2.50 6.52
N GLY A 248 27.11 -3.63 6.43
CA GLY A 248 27.82 -4.30 7.51
C GLY A 248 29.26 -4.60 7.13
N SER A 249 30.08 -4.90 8.12
CA SER A 249 31.45 -5.40 7.89
C SER A 249 31.38 -6.90 7.62
N GLY A 250 31.58 -7.29 6.35
CA GLY A 250 31.71 -8.68 5.98
C GLY A 250 33.11 -9.23 6.26
N PRO A 251 33.29 -10.55 6.22
CA PRO A 251 34.59 -11.20 6.34
C PRO A 251 35.53 -10.75 5.21
N PHE A 252 36.82 -10.69 5.51
CA PHE A 252 37.90 -10.32 4.56
C PHE A 252 37.70 -8.95 3.87
N GLY A 253 36.97 -8.01 4.50
CA GLY A 253 36.73 -6.66 3.94
C GLY A 253 35.71 -6.60 2.81
N SER A 254 34.92 -7.67 2.61
CA SER A 254 33.78 -7.63 1.70
C SER A 254 32.67 -6.71 2.24
N SER A 255 31.98 -6.03 1.33
CA SER A 255 30.79 -5.25 1.71
C SER A 255 29.64 -6.20 2.00
N LEU A 256 29.12 -6.17 3.22
CA LEU A 256 27.96 -6.98 3.61
C LEU A 256 26.68 -6.16 3.44
N VAL A 257 25.66 -6.76 2.88
CA VAL A 257 24.26 -6.31 2.99
C VAL A 257 23.66 -7.04 4.17
N ASP A 258 23.46 -6.31 5.25
CA ASP A 258 22.95 -6.83 6.52
C ASP A 258 21.44 -7.00 6.46
N ALA A 259 20.97 -8.23 6.64
CA ALA A 259 19.55 -8.58 6.56
C ALA A 259 18.69 -7.88 7.62
N ASP A 260 19.22 -7.73 8.85
CA ASP A 260 18.49 -7.12 9.97
C ASP A 260 18.39 -5.60 9.76
N ARG A 261 19.46 -4.98 9.25
CA ARG A 261 19.44 -3.56 8.88
C ARG A 261 18.51 -3.31 7.70
N LEU A 262 18.48 -4.20 6.71
CA LEU A 262 17.54 -4.10 5.59
C LEU A 262 16.10 -4.18 6.09
N GLY A 263 15.77 -5.16 6.93
CA GLY A 263 14.44 -5.29 7.52
C GLY A 263 14.01 -4.05 8.30
N SER A 264 14.89 -3.56 9.18
CA SER A 264 14.66 -2.33 9.95
C SER A 264 14.54 -1.08 9.06
N GLY A 265 15.33 -1.00 8.00
CA GLY A 265 15.28 0.07 7.02
C GLY A 265 13.96 0.08 6.24
N ILE A 266 13.46 -1.09 5.83
CA ILE A 266 12.16 -1.24 5.16
C ILE A 266 11.03 -0.78 6.08
N ALA A 267 11.05 -1.20 7.35
CA ALA A 267 10.05 -0.79 8.33
C ALA A 267 10.07 0.74 8.55
N ALA A 268 11.24 1.34 8.77
CA ALA A 268 11.39 2.79 8.95
C ALA A 268 10.94 3.59 7.71
N ALA A 269 11.27 3.10 6.51
CA ALA A 269 10.80 3.70 5.26
C ALA A 269 9.27 3.59 5.10
N GLY A 270 8.66 2.47 5.53
CA GLY A 270 7.22 2.27 5.59
C GLY A 270 6.53 3.23 6.56
N GLU A 271 7.09 3.44 7.75
CA GLU A 271 6.59 4.41 8.71
C GLU A 271 6.67 5.85 8.16
N LEU A 272 7.76 6.21 7.49
CA LEU A 272 7.85 7.50 6.83
C LEU A 272 6.79 7.64 5.73
N ALA A 273 6.59 6.62 4.89
CA ALA A 273 5.59 6.65 3.84
C ALA A 273 4.17 6.86 4.43
N LEU A 274 3.82 6.16 5.52
CA LEU A 274 2.56 6.36 6.23
C LEU A 274 2.40 7.80 6.72
N ALA A 275 3.44 8.36 7.36
CA ALA A 275 3.43 9.73 7.86
C ALA A 275 3.32 10.78 6.73
N VAL A 276 3.96 10.53 5.60
CA VAL A 276 3.82 11.37 4.38
C VAL A 276 2.39 11.33 3.88
N TRP A 277 1.77 10.16 3.74
CA TRP A 277 0.39 10.06 3.27
C TRP A 277 -0.62 10.61 4.26
N GLU A 278 -0.42 10.41 5.57
CA GLU A 278 -1.26 11.03 6.59
C GLU A 278 -1.26 12.57 6.49
N ARG A 279 -0.12 13.15 6.11
CA ARG A 279 0.04 14.59 6.03
C ARG A 279 -0.35 15.19 4.69
N LEU A 280 -0.11 14.48 3.58
CA LEU A 280 -0.23 15.02 2.23
C LEU A 280 -1.46 14.52 1.46
N ASP A 281 -1.96 13.35 1.80
CA ASP A 281 -3.11 12.72 1.15
C ASP A 281 -4.39 13.00 1.93
N GLU A 282 -4.83 14.27 1.89
CA GLU A 282 -6.03 14.74 2.63
C GLU A 282 -7.33 14.06 2.18
N ARG A 283 -7.34 13.48 0.98
CA ARG A 283 -8.51 12.80 0.42
C ARG A 283 -8.47 11.29 0.62
N GLU A 284 -7.41 10.80 1.27
CA GLU A 284 -7.19 9.37 1.49
C GLU A 284 -7.27 8.55 0.19
N GLU A 285 -6.71 9.08 -0.91
CA GLU A 285 -6.70 8.42 -2.22
C GLU A 285 -5.73 7.23 -2.26
N VAL A 286 -4.68 7.26 -1.42
CA VAL A 286 -3.67 6.21 -1.31
C VAL A 286 -4.20 5.07 -0.43
N GLN A 287 -4.77 4.04 -1.03
CA GLN A 287 -5.29 2.86 -0.32
C GLN A 287 -4.40 1.63 -0.48
N GLN A 288 -3.74 1.53 -1.62
CA GLN A 288 -2.83 0.43 -1.95
C GLN A 288 -1.58 0.99 -2.60
N VAL A 289 -0.47 0.32 -2.38
CA VAL A 289 0.83 0.73 -2.90
C VAL A 289 1.59 -0.47 -3.46
N ALA A 290 2.34 -0.24 -4.51
CA ALA A 290 3.37 -1.16 -4.98
C ALA A 290 4.68 -0.86 -4.24
N VAL A 291 5.35 -1.90 -3.76
CA VAL A 291 6.59 -1.79 -2.98
C VAL A 291 7.70 -2.55 -3.68
N ALA A 292 8.82 -1.89 -3.88
CA ALA A 292 10.03 -2.50 -4.43
C ALA A 292 11.27 -2.08 -3.61
N VAL A 293 12.26 -2.96 -3.58
CA VAL A 293 13.58 -2.73 -2.98
C VAL A 293 14.64 -2.99 -4.03
N ALA A 294 15.62 -2.10 -4.15
CA ALA A 294 16.80 -2.34 -4.99
C ALA A 294 18.08 -2.11 -4.20
N ILE A 295 19.09 -2.91 -4.48
CA ILE A 295 20.44 -2.74 -3.93
C ILE A 295 21.37 -2.45 -5.09
N PRO A 296 21.84 -1.21 -5.24
CA PRO A 296 22.76 -0.83 -6.31
C PRO A 296 24.16 -1.41 -6.06
N GLU A 297 24.94 -1.51 -7.14
CA GLU A 297 26.36 -1.88 -7.07
C GLU A 297 26.61 -3.17 -6.26
N THR A 298 25.85 -4.22 -6.60
CA THR A 298 25.94 -5.51 -5.91
C THR A 298 27.23 -6.27 -6.18
N GLN A 299 28.09 -5.76 -7.08
CA GLN A 299 29.42 -6.34 -7.31
C GLN A 299 30.24 -6.37 -6.02
N HIS A 300 30.73 -7.54 -5.64
CA HIS A 300 31.47 -7.77 -4.41
C HIS A 300 30.69 -7.59 -3.09
N LYS A 301 29.36 -7.51 -3.15
CA LYS A 301 28.52 -7.53 -1.95
C LYS A 301 28.04 -8.94 -1.65
N VAL A 302 27.92 -9.24 -0.36
CA VAL A 302 27.40 -10.51 0.16
C VAL A 302 26.18 -10.20 1.00
N PHE A 303 25.15 -11.03 0.92
CA PHE A 303 23.94 -10.89 1.75
C PHE A 303 23.99 -11.85 2.93
N GLY A 304 23.74 -11.38 4.14
CA GLY A 304 23.66 -12.22 5.34
C GLY A 304 23.54 -11.45 6.64
N THR A 305 23.66 -12.15 7.75
CA THR A 305 23.76 -11.57 9.09
C THR A 305 25.23 -11.61 9.55
N PRO A 306 25.70 -10.63 10.36
CA PRO A 306 27.11 -10.54 10.80
C PRO A 306 27.61 -11.70 11.66
N SER A 307 26.75 -12.62 12.06
CA SER A 307 27.00 -13.62 13.10
C SER A 307 27.91 -14.79 12.71
N ASN A 308 28.32 -14.92 11.46
CA ASN A 308 29.24 -16.01 11.07
C ASN A 308 30.38 -15.53 10.14
N PRO A 309 31.53 -15.13 10.72
CA PRO A 309 32.63 -14.56 9.95
C PRO A 309 33.42 -15.55 9.09
N ASN A 310 33.09 -16.85 9.13
CA ASN A 310 33.94 -17.90 8.55
C ASN A 310 33.44 -18.53 7.25
N SER A 311 32.28 -18.10 6.73
CA SER A 311 31.76 -18.69 5.50
C SER A 311 31.36 -17.60 4.50
N LEU A 312 32.13 -17.50 3.45
CA LEU A 312 31.91 -16.63 2.30
C LEU A 312 31.71 -17.45 1.04
N SER A 313 30.59 -17.21 0.36
CA SER A 313 30.50 -17.46 -1.06
C SER A 313 30.59 -16.12 -1.79
N MET A 314 31.70 -15.83 -2.41
CA MET A 314 31.85 -14.67 -3.29
C MET A 314 31.21 -15.01 -4.63
N GLY A 315 29.99 -14.54 -4.87
CA GLY A 315 29.37 -14.59 -6.18
C GLY A 315 30.11 -13.66 -7.14
N SER A 316 30.60 -14.21 -8.23
CA SER A 316 31.17 -13.42 -9.32
C SER A 316 30.05 -13.03 -10.28
N GLY A 317 29.77 -11.75 -10.41
CA GLY A 317 29.09 -11.22 -11.58
C GLY A 317 27.61 -10.87 -11.47
N MET A 318 27.12 -10.43 -10.33
CA MET A 318 25.76 -9.86 -10.26
C MET A 318 25.62 -8.58 -11.11
N PRO A 319 24.55 -8.46 -11.90
CA PRO A 319 24.22 -7.21 -12.56
C PRO A 319 23.91 -6.10 -11.54
N GLN A 320 24.16 -4.89 -11.95
CA GLN A 320 24.30 -3.69 -11.11
C GLN A 320 23.15 -3.35 -10.18
N ILE A 321 21.90 -3.76 -10.45
CA ILE A 321 20.73 -3.35 -9.67
C ILE A 321 19.73 -4.51 -9.63
N VAL A 322 19.29 -4.84 -8.43
CA VAL A 322 18.20 -5.81 -8.23
C VAL A 322 17.01 -5.04 -7.70
N ALA A 323 15.96 -4.86 -8.52
CA ALA A 323 14.66 -4.38 -8.05
C ALA A 323 13.78 -5.61 -7.77
N VAL A 324 13.42 -5.83 -6.52
CA VAL A 324 12.65 -6.99 -6.08
C VAL A 324 11.48 -6.58 -5.18
N PRO A 325 10.38 -7.36 -5.19
CA PRO A 325 10.04 -8.42 -6.14
C PRO A 325 9.73 -7.88 -7.54
N GLN A 326 9.67 -8.75 -8.54
CA GLN A 326 9.21 -8.41 -9.88
C GLN A 326 8.04 -9.32 -10.25
N PRO A 327 6.82 -8.78 -10.49
CA PRO A 327 6.46 -7.36 -10.34
C PRO A 327 6.45 -6.92 -8.87
N ALA A 328 6.64 -5.62 -8.63
CA ALA A 328 6.64 -5.03 -7.29
C ALA A 328 5.44 -5.49 -6.44
N LEU A 329 5.68 -5.71 -5.14
CA LEU A 329 4.69 -6.23 -4.23
C LEU A 329 3.56 -5.22 -3.99
N ILE A 330 2.30 -5.59 -4.22
CA ILE A 330 1.15 -4.76 -3.85
C ILE A 330 0.72 -5.08 -2.42
N VAL A 331 0.65 -4.03 -1.60
CA VAL A 331 0.20 -4.08 -0.21
C VAL A 331 -0.84 -3.00 0.07
N ARG A 332 -1.60 -3.14 1.14
CA ARG A 332 -2.48 -2.06 1.63
C ARG A 332 -1.65 -0.97 2.31
N ARG A 333 -2.12 0.29 2.25
CA ARG A 333 -1.50 1.41 2.96
C ARG A 333 -1.19 1.06 4.42
N ALA A 334 -2.17 0.56 5.16
CA ALA A 334 -2.01 0.23 6.59
C ALA A 334 -1.01 -0.89 6.89
N GLU A 335 -0.54 -1.60 5.87
CA GLU A 335 0.36 -2.76 6.02
C GLU A 335 1.80 -2.46 5.64
N VAL A 336 2.11 -1.28 5.08
CA VAL A 336 3.44 -0.99 4.53
C VAL A 336 4.56 -1.05 5.56
N ALA A 337 4.28 -0.70 6.81
CA ALA A 337 5.24 -0.80 7.93
C ALA A 337 5.11 -2.13 8.72
N ALA A 338 4.23 -3.06 8.29
CA ALA A 338 4.05 -4.32 8.99
C ALA A 338 5.27 -5.24 8.82
N GLU A 339 5.67 -5.92 9.90
CA GLU A 339 6.81 -6.85 9.94
C GLU A 339 6.77 -7.88 8.80
N ARG A 340 5.60 -8.45 8.52
CA ARG A 340 5.41 -9.41 7.41
C ARG A 340 5.79 -8.87 6.03
N VAL A 341 5.68 -7.55 5.81
CA VAL A 341 6.07 -6.92 4.53
C VAL A 341 7.57 -6.81 4.45
N SER A 342 8.23 -6.37 5.52
CA SER A 342 9.69 -6.30 5.59
C SER A 342 10.33 -7.69 5.50
N GLU A 343 9.82 -8.69 6.22
CA GLU A 343 10.27 -10.08 6.14
C GLU A 343 10.17 -10.63 4.71
N ARG A 344 9.03 -10.39 4.03
CA ARG A 344 8.84 -10.84 2.65
C ARG A 344 9.83 -10.17 1.70
N LEU A 345 10.05 -8.87 1.81
CA LEU A 345 10.99 -8.14 0.96
C LEU A 345 12.44 -8.58 1.22
N VAL A 346 12.81 -8.78 2.48
CA VAL A 346 14.12 -9.34 2.85
C VAL A 346 14.32 -10.74 2.26
N ALA A 347 13.28 -11.59 2.31
CA ALA A 347 13.34 -12.92 1.72
C ALA A 347 13.49 -12.90 0.19
N GLU A 348 12.84 -11.96 -0.51
CA GLU A 348 12.99 -11.78 -1.96
C GLU A 348 14.40 -11.28 -2.32
N VAL A 349 14.94 -10.31 -1.56
CA VAL A 349 16.34 -9.87 -1.73
C VAL A 349 17.30 -11.02 -1.50
N LYS A 350 17.12 -11.78 -0.41
CA LYS A 350 17.93 -12.98 -0.13
C LYS A 350 17.90 -13.97 -1.27
N ARG A 351 16.72 -14.24 -1.85
CA ARG A 351 16.58 -15.15 -3.00
C ARG A 351 17.35 -14.63 -4.21
N ALA A 352 17.24 -13.33 -4.52
CA ALA A 352 17.98 -12.73 -5.62
C ALA A 352 19.50 -12.85 -5.44
N PHE A 353 20.03 -12.68 -4.23
CA PHE A 353 21.43 -12.91 -3.92
C PHE A 353 21.81 -14.39 -4.00
N ALA A 354 20.92 -15.31 -3.59
CA ALA A 354 21.13 -16.76 -3.71
C ALA A 354 21.26 -17.20 -5.17
N ASP A 355 20.36 -16.74 -6.03
CA ASP A 355 20.35 -17.05 -7.46
C ASP A 355 21.62 -16.57 -8.16
N ALA A 356 22.24 -15.52 -7.63
CA ALA A 356 23.52 -15.00 -8.09
C ALA A 356 24.75 -15.63 -7.39
N GLY A 357 24.54 -16.58 -6.48
CA GLY A 357 25.62 -17.24 -5.74
C GLY A 357 26.34 -16.37 -4.70
N ALA A 358 25.69 -15.32 -4.20
CA ALA A 358 26.26 -14.29 -3.33
C ALA A 358 25.69 -14.29 -1.90
N LEU A 359 25.36 -15.47 -1.34
CA LEU A 359 24.96 -15.61 0.05
C LEU A 359 26.16 -15.84 0.97
N ALA A 360 26.16 -15.16 2.13
CA ALA A 360 26.95 -15.60 3.28
C ALA A 360 26.33 -16.88 3.85
N GLN A 361 27.11 -17.93 3.95
CA GLN A 361 26.69 -19.21 4.56
C GLN A 361 26.84 -19.14 6.08
#